data_67f50abbfd471034bdc364da1592a20b
#
_entry.id   67f50abbfd471034bdc364da1592a20b
#
_cell.length_a   1.000
_cell.length_b   1.000
_cell.length_c   1.000
_cell.angle_alpha   90.00
_cell.angle_beta   90.00
_cell.angle_gamma   90.00
#
_symmetry.space_group_name_H-M   'P 1'
#
loop_
_entity.id
_entity.type
_entity.pdbx_description
1 polymer ?
#
loop_
_entity_poly.entity_id
_entity_poly.type
_entity_poly.pdbx_seq_one_letter_code
_entity_poly.pdbx_strand_id
1 'polypeptide(L)'
;IVAGSTYSFSAGSYDIFLIKTDANGNIQWAKTYGGTGWDDAFSVQQTSDGGYIVAGTTWSFGAGWGDIILIRTDANGNIIWAKTYGGTNYDNAFSVQQTSDGGYIVAGYTSSFGAGGGDIILIRTDANGNIIWAKTYGGTGYEEAYSVQQTSDGGYIVAGVTYSFGAGWYDIFLIKTDANGNIQWAK
;
A
#
# COMPACT_ATOMS: atom_id res chain seq x y z
N ILE A 1 7.90 5.34 -14.31
CA ILE A 1 8.40 4.66 -13.11
C ILE A 1 7.75 3.27 -12.99
N VAL A 2 8.52 2.27 -12.61
CA VAL A 2 8.08 0.87 -12.42
C VAL A 2 8.57 0.41 -11.06
N ALA A 3 7.70 -0.28 -10.31
CA ALA A 3 8.05 -0.96 -9.07
C ALA A 3 7.68 -2.44 -9.15
N GLY A 4 8.38 -3.25 -8.40
CA GLY A 4 8.19 -4.69 -8.29
C GLY A 4 9.22 -5.28 -7.35
N SER A 5 9.51 -6.57 -7.49
CA SER A 5 10.53 -7.26 -6.70
C SER A 5 11.58 -7.93 -7.58
N THR A 6 12.77 -8.10 -7.06
CA THR A 6 13.88 -8.75 -7.73
C THR A 6 14.64 -9.69 -6.80
N TYR A 7 14.99 -10.87 -7.31
CA TYR A 7 15.92 -11.79 -6.64
C TYR A 7 17.37 -11.55 -7.05
N SER A 8 17.58 -11.07 -8.30
CA SER A 8 18.93 -11.01 -8.90
C SER A 8 19.81 -9.89 -8.36
N PHE A 9 19.24 -8.86 -7.76
CA PHE A 9 19.94 -7.67 -7.26
C PHE A 9 19.58 -7.39 -5.79
N SER A 10 19.26 -8.44 -5.05
CA SER A 10 18.81 -8.36 -3.66
C SER A 10 19.96 -8.54 -2.67
N ALA A 11 19.75 -8.05 -1.45
CA ALA A 11 20.67 -8.24 -0.32
C ALA A 11 20.40 -9.53 0.48
N GLY A 12 19.46 -10.33 0.08
CA GLY A 12 19.04 -11.54 0.80
C GLY A 12 18.13 -12.41 -0.05
N SER A 13 16.83 -12.28 0.12
CA SER A 13 15.82 -12.94 -0.69
C SER A 13 15.36 -12.00 -1.82
N TYR A 14 14.05 -11.68 -1.91
CA TYR A 14 13.55 -10.69 -2.86
C TYR A 14 13.62 -9.30 -2.24
N ASP A 15 14.08 -8.30 -3.03
CA ASP A 15 14.05 -6.89 -2.66
C ASP A 15 13.14 -6.10 -3.60
N ILE A 16 12.56 -5.01 -3.08
CA ILE A 16 11.83 -4.03 -3.88
C ILE A 16 12.75 -3.49 -4.96
N PHE A 17 12.27 -3.48 -6.20
CA PHE A 17 12.99 -2.98 -7.36
C PHE A 17 12.24 -1.78 -7.94
N LEU A 18 12.92 -0.64 -8.05
CA LEU A 18 12.39 0.60 -8.61
C LEU A 18 13.21 1.03 -9.81
N ILE A 19 12.55 1.24 -10.96
CA ILE A 19 13.20 1.63 -12.21
C ILE A 19 12.56 2.90 -12.74
N LYS A 20 13.39 3.90 -13.06
CA LYS A 20 12.95 5.07 -13.82
C LYS A 20 13.47 4.98 -15.25
N THR A 21 12.57 5.24 -16.21
CA THR A 21 12.90 5.32 -17.63
C THR A 21 12.63 6.73 -18.17
N ASP A 22 13.23 7.04 -19.32
CA ASP A 22 12.83 8.17 -20.16
C ASP A 22 11.56 7.81 -20.97
N ALA A 23 11.12 8.74 -21.82
CA ALA A 23 9.93 8.54 -22.67
C ALA A 23 10.13 7.44 -23.74
N ASN A 24 11.36 7.06 -24.05
CA ASN A 24 11.70 6.00 -25.00
C ASN A 24 11.90 4.64 -24.32
N GLY A 25 11.74 4.56 -23.00
CA GLY A 25 11.93 3.35 -22.22
C GLY A 25 13.38 3.07 -21.82
N ASN A 26 14.33 3.99 -22.08
CA ASN A 26 15.71 3.81 -21.65
C ASN A 26 15.83 4.04 -20.13
N ILE A 27 16.51 3.15 -19.45
CA ILE A 27 16.71 3.24 -17.99
C ILE A 27 17.55 4.49 -17.67
N GLN A 28 16.99 5.36 -16.85
CA GLN A 28 17.69 6.52 -16.27
C GLN A 28 18.40 6.11 -14.97
N TRP A 29 17.73 5.34 -14.16
CA TRP A 29 18.29 4.71 -12.96
C TRP A 29 17.45 3.50 -12.53
N ALA A 30 18.07 2.58 -11.81
CA ALA A 30 17.45 1.45 -11.15
C ALA A 30 18.00 1.34 -9.73
N LYS A 31 17.14 1.00 -8.76
CA LYS A 31 17.51 0.85 -7.35
C LYS A 31 16.77 -0.31 -6.72
N THR A 32 17.39 -0.88 -5.68
CA THR A 32 16.76 -1.89 -4.82
C THR A 32 16.66 -1.39 -3.39
N TYR A 33 15.61 -1.83 -2.68
CA TYR A 33 15.36 -1.50 -1.29
C TYR A 33 14.84 -2.74 -0.59
N GLY A 34 15.45 -3.13 0.49
CA GLY A 34 15.05 -4.32 1.24
C GLY A 34 16.06 -4.68 2.30
N GLY A 35 15.95 -5.88 2.82
CA GLY A 35 16.84 -6.44 3.82
C GLY A 35 17.16 -7.91 3.55
N THR A 36 17.13 -8.75 4.57
CA THR A 36 17.47 -10.18 4.40
C THR A 36 16.26 -11.05 4.09
N GLY A 37 15.04 -10.57 4.33
CA GLY A 37 13.79 -11.26 4.05
C GLY A 37 13.26 -11.00 2.64
N TRP A 38 11.97 -11.18 2.47
CA TRP A 38 11.25 -10.87 1.24
C TRP A 38 10.66 -9.47 1.35
N ASP A 39 10.95 -8.65 0.36
CA ASP A 39 10.44 -7.28 0.27
C ASP A 39 9.85 -7.07 -1.13
N ASP A 40 8.54 -6.85 -1.21
CA ASP A 40 7.80 -6.73 -2.46
C ASP A 40 7.14 -5.35 -2.57
N ALA A 41 7.15 -4.76 -3.78
CA ALA A 41 6.39 -3.57 -4.10
C ALA A 41 5.24 -3.89 -5.04
N PHE A 42 4.04 -3.43 -4.70
CA PHE A 42 2.82 -3.61 -5.50
C PHE A 42 2.30 -2.32 -6.11
N SER A 43 2.69 -1.17 -5.56
CA SER A 43 2.21 0.13 -6.02
C SER A 43 3.31 1.17 -5.96
N VAL A 44 3.34 2.03 -6.99
CA VAL A 44 4.21 3.21 -7.04
C VAL A 44 3.49 4.37 -7.68
N GLN A 45 3.65 5.56 -7.11
CA GLN A 45 3.15 6.80 -7.69
C GLN A 45 4.23 7.87 -7.65
N GLN A 46 4.32 8.69 -8.71
CA GLN A 46 5.11 9.92 -8.65
C GLN A 46 4.40 10.94 -7.77
N THR A 47 5.16 11.58 -6.89
CA THR A 47 4.65 12.61 -5.99
C THR A 47 4.77 14.00 -6.60
N SER A 48 4.02 14.97 -6.08
CA SER A 48 3.92 16.33 -6.61
C SER A 48 5.24 17.10 -6.66
N ASP A 49 6.23 16.72 -5.87
CA ASP A 49 7.59 17.27 -5.85
C ASP A 49 8.58 16.53 -6.78
N GLY A 50 8.07 15.59 -7.59
CA GLY A 50 8.84 14.83 -8.57
C GLY A 50 9.52 13.56 -8.04
N GLY A 51 9.44 13.26 -6.73
CA GLY A 51 9.88 12.00 -6.15
C GLY A 51 8.85 10.88 -6.32
N TYR A 52 8.94 9.83 -5.49
CA TYR A 52 8.06 8.66 -5.60
C TYR A 52 7.65 8.17 -4.22
N ILE A 53 6.42 7.66 -4.14
CA ILE A 53 5.94 6.86 -3.02
C ILE A 53 5.72 5.42 -3.51
N VAL A 54 6.27 4.46 -2.78
CA VAL A 54 6.18 3.01 -3.05
C VAL A 54 5.46 2.36 -1.89
N ALA A 55 4.56 1.43 -2.17
CA ALA A 55 3.86 0.62 -1.18
C ALA A 55 3.97 -0.86 -1.50
N GLY A 56 4.06 -1.68 -0.46
CA GLY A 56 4.17 -3.12 -0.58
C GLY A 56 4.21 -3.83 0.76
N THR A 57 4.91 -4.95 0.79
CA THR A 57 5.11 -5.79 1.99
C THR A 57 6.59 -5.99 2.25
N THR A 58 6.96 -6.06 3.52
CA THR A 58 8.31 -6.39 3.98
C THR A 58 8.29 -7.51 5.01
N TRP A 59 9.18 -8.47 4.84
CA TRP A 59 9.52 -9.52 5.82
C TRP A 59 10.87 -9.25 6.48
N SER A 60 11.51 -8.14 6.10
CA SER A 60 12.79 -7.71 6.63
C SER A 60 12.66 -6.77 7.82
N PHE A 61 11.55 -6.02 7.88
CA PHE A 61 11.33 -4.95 8.84
C PHE A 61 9.90 -5.02 9.40
N GLY A 62 9.71 -4.48 10.62
CA GLY A 62 8.38 -4.41 11.24
C GLY A 62 8.22 -5.42 12.37
N ALA A 63 6.97 -5.76 12.70
CA ALA A 63 6.61 -6.62 13.82
C ALA A 63 5.80 -7.82 13.31
N GLY A 64 6.36 -8.99 13.29
CA GLY A 64 5.60 -10.19 12.94
C GLY A 64 6.00 -10.83 11.61
N TRP A 65 5.00 -11.32 10.85
CA TRP A 65 5.25 -12.19 9.69
C TRP A 65 5.45 -11.44 8.38
N GLY A 66 4.89 -10.29 8.22
CA GLY A 66 5.05 -9.44 7.06
C GLY A 66 4.21 -8.18 7.25
N ASP A 67 4.85 -7.03 7.11
CA ASP A 67 4.23 -5.73 7.37
C ASP A 67 4.12 -4.90 6.10
N ILE A 68 3.14 -4.00 6.06
CA ILE A 68 3.09 -2.95 5.04
C ILE A 68 4.37 -2.13 5.11
N ILE A 69 5.00 -1.91 3.96
CA ILE A 69 6.09 -0.97 3.82
C ILE A 69 5.70 0.20 2.92
N LEU A 70 6.00 1.42 3.37
CA LEU A 70 5.99 2.61 2.52
C LEU A 70 7.40 3.17 2.43
N ILE A 71 7.83 3.46 1.20
CA ILE A 71 9.13 4.11 0.92
C ILE A 71 8.87 5.39 0.14
N ARG A 72 9.29 6.52 0.72
CA ARG A 72 9.28 7.82 0.07
C ARG A 72 10.68 8.13 -0.45
N THR A 73 10.81 8.42 -1.75
CA THR A 73 12.09 8.76 -2.36
C THR A 73 12.08 10.16 -2.97
N ASP A 74 13.26 10.72 -3.20
CA ASP A 74 13.46 11.87 -4.08
C ASP A 74 13.31 11.47 -5.57
N ALA A 75 13.47 12.42 -6.49
CA ALA A 75 13.40 12.19 -7.94
C ALA A 75 14.50 11.26 -8.49
N ASN A 76 15.58 11.06 -7.73
CA ASN A 76 16.70 10.20 -8.06
C ASN A 76 16.62 8.81 -7.40
N GLY A 77 15.49 8.52 -6.73
CA GLY A 77 15.28 7.26 -6.00
C GLY A 77 16.05 7.17 -4.69
N ASN A 78 16.60 8.25 -4.12
CA ASN A 78 17.18 8.18 -2.78
C ASN A 78 16.07 8.22 -1.75
N ILE A 79 16.15 7.35 -0.74
CA ILE A 79 15.15 7.27 0.33
C ILE A 79 15.16 8.59 1.13
N ILE A 80 13.99 9.22 1.24
CA ILE A 80 13.74 10.33 2.16
C ILE A 80 13.29 9.76 3.51
N TRP A 81 12.35 8.79 3.50
CA TRP A 81 11.96 8.00 4.64
C TRP A 81 11.39 6.64 4.19
N ALA A 82 11.48 5.65 5.07
CA ALA A 82 10.79 4.37 4.95
C ALA A 82 10.10 4.06 6.28
N LYS A 83 8.89 3.50 6.23
CA LYS A 83 8.10 3.15 7.41
C LYS A 83 7.35 1.86 7.19
N THR A 84 7.18 1.11 8.28
CA THR A 84 6.35 -0.10 8.32
C THR A 84 5.09 0.13 9.16
N TYR A 85 4.02 -0.55 8.76
CA TYR A 85 2.73 -0.53 9.44
C TYR A 85 2.16 -1.94 9.44
N GLY A 86 1.77 -2.41 10.60
CA GLY A 86 1.22 -3.75 10.75
C GLY A 86 1.19 -4.18 12.20
N GLY A 87 0.98 -5.46 12.41
CA GLY A 87 0.96 -6.08 13.73
C GLY A 87 1.75 -7.37 13.77
N THR A 88 1.24 -8.38 14.45
CA THR A 88 1.97 -9.65 14.62
C THR A 88 1.75 -10.65 13.49
N ASN A 89 0.73 -10.44 12.67
CA ASN A 89 0.38 -11.30 11.55
C ASN A 89 0.72 -10.62 10.22
N TYR A 90 0.11 -11.10 9.13
CA TYR A 90 0.41 -10.65 7.78
C TYR A 90 -0.40 -9.39 7.41
N ASP A 91 0.30 -8.35 7.00
CA ASP A 91 -0.25 -7.06 6.58
C ASP A 91 0.37 -6.64 5.25
N ASN A 92 -0.45 -6.26 4.27
CA ASN A 92 -0.02 -6.03 2.91
C ASN A 92 -0.63 -4.75 2.32
N ALA A 93 0.15 -3.95 1.58
CA ALA A 93 -0.36 -2.80 0.84
C ALA A 93 -0.34 -3.06 -0.66
N PHE A 94 -1.50 -2.98 -1.31
CA PHE A 94 -1.63 -3.17 -2.75
C PHE A 94 -1.75 -1.86 -3.53
N SER A 95 -2.14 -0.77 -2.86
CA SER A 95 -2.35 0.51 -3.51
C SER A 95 -1.94 1.67 -2.61
N VAL A 96 -1.30 2.67 -3.21
CA VAL A 96 -0.97 3.94 -2.55
C VAL A 96 -1.25 5.10 -3.47
N GLN A 97 -1.78 6.20 -2.93
CA GLN A 97 -1.97 7.46 -3.63
C GLN A 97 -1.54 8.63 -2.74
N GLN A 98 -0.87 9.61 -3.33
CA GLN A 98 -0.68 10.90 -2.67
C GLN A 98 -2.01 11.65 -2.62
N THR A 99 -2.36 12.18 -1.46
CA THR A 99 -3.58 12.95 -1.26
C THR A 99 -3.34 14.44 -1.53
N SER A 100 -4.42 15.20 -1.73
CA SER A 100 -4.38 16.60 -2.13
C SER A 100 -3.67 17.53 -1.12
N ASP A 101 -3.54 17.12 0.14
CA ASP A 101 -2.80 17.82 1.20
C ASP A 101 -1.35 17.37 1.34
N GLY A 102 -0.86 16.52 0.42
CA GLY A 102 0.53 16.04 0.38
C GLY A 102 0.81 14.78 1.21
N GLY A 103 -0.14 14.28 1.98
CA GLY A 103 -0.03 13.00 2.66
C GLY A 103 -0.32 11.81 1.74
N TYR A 104 -0.62 10.63 2.31
CA TYR A 104 -0.85 9.41 1.53
C TYR A 104 -2.06 8.65 2.05
N ILE A 105 -2.80 8.02 1.12
CA ILE A 105 -3.78 6.99 1.43
C ILE A 105 -3.27 5.64 0.90
N VAL A 106 -3.32 4.63 1.75
CA VAL A 106 -2.87 3.26 1.48
C VAL A 106 -4.04 2.32 1.65
N ALA A 107 -4.18 1.36 0.75
CA ALA A 107 -5.17 0.29 0.85
C ALA A 107 -4.52 -1.06 0.65
N GLY A 108 -5.03 -2.04 1.36
CA GLY A 108 -4.54 -3.41 1.28
C GLY A 108 -5.32 -4.38 2.16
N TYR A 109 -4.60 -5.29 2.75
CA TYR A 109 -5.07 -6.40 3.55
C TYR A 109 -4.38 -6.41 4.92
N THR A 110 -5.11 -6.82 5.95
CA THR A 110 -4.57 -7.07 7.28
C THR A 110 -5.16 -8.34 7.88
N SER A 111 -4.34 -9.19 8.47
CA SER A 111 -4.74 -10.25 9.38
C SER A 111 -4.36 -9.96 10.83
N SER A 112 -3.77 -8.80 11.07
CA SER A 112 -3.42 -8.33 12.41
C SER A 112 -4.56 -7.58 13.10
N PHE A 113 -5.46 -6.98 12.33
CA PHE A 113 -6.53 -6.11 12.83
C PHE A 113 -7.85 -6.43 12.12
N GLY A 114 -8.97 -6.12 12.78
CA GLY A 114 -10.30 -6.32 12.21
C GLY A 114 -11.03 -7.52 12.79
N ALA A 115 -11.99 -8.07 12.05
CA ALA A 115 -12.86 -9.15 12.48
C ALA A 115 -12.74 -10.35 11.52
N GLY A 116 -12.39 -11.52 12.02
CA GLY A 116 -12.44 -12.74 11.20
C GLY A 116 -11.11 -13.15 10.56
N GLY A 117 -11.16 -13.56 9.28
CA GLY A 117 -10.02 -14.18 8.59
C GLY A 117 -8.99 -13.18 8.05
N GLY A 118 -9.39 -11.96 7.85
CA GLY A 118 -8.58 -10.85 7.36
C GLY A 118 -9.44 -9.80 6.69
N ASP A 119 -9.07 -8.55 6.83
CA ASP A 119 -9.88 -7.40 6.47
C ASP A 119 -9.15 -6.45 5.51
N ILE A 120 -9.91 -5.64 4.78
CA ILE A 120 -9.37 -4.44 4.13
C ILE A 120 -8.77 -3.53 5.20
N ILE A 121 -7.56 -3.05 4.98
CA ILE A 121 -6.98 -1.96 5.75
C ILE A 121 -6.86 -0.70 4.90
N LEU A 122 -7.30 0.43 5.44
CA LEU A 122 -6.96 1.76 4.93
C LEU A 122 -6.11 2.50 5.96
N ILE A 123 -5.01 3.08 5.49
CA ILE A 123 -4.14 3.90 6.33
C ILE A 123 -4.02 5.29 5.68
N ARG A 124 -4.39 6.32 6.42
CA ARG A 124 -4.18 7.71 6.04
C ARG A 124 -2.98 8.26 6.81
N THR A 125 -2.00 8.79 6.10
CA THR A 125 -0.79 9.38 6.70
C THR A 125 -0.63 10.85 6.34
N ASP A 126 0.17 11.57 7.12
CA ASP A 126 0.71 12.86 6.72
C ASP A 126 1.82 12.70 5.66
N ALA A 127 2.42 13.80 5.19
CA ALA A 127 3.51 13.80 4.21
C ALA A 127 4.81 13.10 4.71
N ASN A 128 4.97 12.98 6.03
CA ASN A 128 6.09 12.31 6.68
C ASN A 128 5.82 10.83 6.98
N GLY A 129 4.68 10.30 6.52
CA GLY A 129 4.26 8.93 6.79
C GLY A 129 3.77 8.68 8.23
N ASN A 130 3.47 9.70 9.04
CA ASN A 130 2.85 9.48 10.33
C ASN A 130 1.36 9.18 10.14
N ILE A 131 0.84 8.17 10.84
CA ILE A 131 -0.57 7.79 10.74
C ILE A 131 -1.43 8.93 11.29
N ILE A 132 -2.39 9.39 10.47
CA ILE A 132 -3.47 10.27 10.88
C ILE A 132 -4.64 9.42 11.39
N TRP A 133 -5.00 8.38 10.63
CA TRP A 133 -5.93 7.34 11.05
C TRP A 133 -5.65 6.04 10.28
N ALA A 134 -6.02 4.91 10.88
CA ALA A 134 -6.09 3.61 10.23
C ALA A 134 -7.45 2.96 10.55
N LYS A 135 -8.04 2.28 9.57
CA LYS A 135 -9.35 1.61 9.71
C LYS A 135 -9.37 0.30 8.94
N THR A 136 -10.14 -0.64 9.46
CA THR A 136 -10.41 -1.90 8.80
C THR A 136 -11.87 -1.99 8.36
N TYR A 137 -12.11 -2.71 7.26
CA TYR A 137 -13.44 -2.92 6.70
C TYR A 137 -13.54 -4.37 6.23
N GLY A 138 -14.51 -5.07 6.78
CA GLY A 138 -14.74 -6.46 6.45
C GLY A 138 -15.79 -7.10 7.37
N GLY A 139 -15.85 -8.41 7.31
CA GLY A 139 -16.75 -9.22 8.11
C GLY A 139 -16.02 -10.39 8.77
N THR A 140 -16.63 -11.57 8.77
CA THR A 140 -16.00 -12.75 9.37
C THR A 140 -15.15 -13.56 8.39
N GLY A 141 -15.22 -13.24 7.10
CA GLY A 141 -14.50 -13.90 6.02
C GLY A 141 -13.15 -13.24 5.74
N TYR A 142 -12.87 -13.06 4.47
CA TYR A 142 -11.62 -12.52 3.96
C TYR A 142 -11.92 -11.38 2.98
N GLU A 143 -11.34 -10.24 3.22
CA GLU A 143 -11.50 -9.05 2.38
C GLU A 143 -10.15 -8.45 2.02
N GLU A 144 -9.99 -8.06 0.76
CA GLU A 144 -8.79 -7.36 0.27
C GLU A 144 -9.15 -6.14 -0.57
N ALA A 145 -8.40 -5.05 -0.40
CA ALA A 145 -8.49 -3.87 -1.27
C ALA A 145 -7.32 -3.83 -2.23
N TYR A 146 -7.60 -3.78 -3.53
CA TYR A 146 -6.58 -3.70 -4.58
C TYR A 146 -6.35 -2.30 -5.11
N SER A 147 -7.30 -1.39 -4.88
CA SER A 147 -7.21 -0.02 -5.39
C SER A 147 -7.86 0.96 -4.43
N VAL A 148 -7.23 2.12 -4.27
CA VAL A 148 -7.80 3.26 -3.56
C VAL A 148 -7.53 4.54 -4.32
N GLN A 149 -8.52 5.44 -4.33
CA GLN A 149 -8.40 6.76 -4.90
C GLN A 149 -9.11 7.80 -4.03
N GLN A 150 -8.47 8.97 -3.86
CA GLN A 150 -9.13 10.11 -3.25
C GLN A 150 -10.19 10.67 -4.21
N THR A 151 -11.37 10.94 -3.70
CA THR A 151 -12.48 11.52 -4.46
C THR A 151 -12.50 13.05 -4.30
N SER A 152 -13.20 13.76 -5.22
CA SER A 152 -13.25 15.23 -5.24
C SER A 152 -13.89 15.86 -3.99
N ASP A 153 -14.66 15.08 -3.24
CA ASP A 153 -15.24 15.48 -1.94
C ASP A 153 -14.28 15.30 -0.75
N GLY A 154 -13.02 14.90 -1.03
CA GLY A 154 -12.00 14.63 -0.03
C GLY A 154 -12.07 13.26 0.62
N GLY A 155 -13.09 12.47 0.34
CA GLY A 155 -13.21 11.09 0.80
C GLY A 155 -12.41 10.11 -0.08
N TYR A 156 -12.72 8.80 0.03
CA TYR A 156 -11.99 7.76 -0.69
C TYR A 156 -12.95 6.76 -1.32
N ILE A 157 -12.62 6.28 -2.52
CA ILE A 157 -13.24 5.12 -3.14
C ILE A 157 -12.23 3.97 -3.11
N VAL A 158 -12.68 2.81 -2.65
CA VAL A 158 -11.87 1.58 -2.51
C VAL A 158 -12.52 0.50 -3.33
N ALA A 159 -11.72 -0.23 -4.09
CA ALA A 159 -12.17 -1.40 -4.83
C ALA A 159 -11.38 -2.62 -4.39
N GLY A 160 -12.08 -3.72 -4.16
CA GLY A 160 -11.50 -4.95 -3.68
C GLY A 160 -12.46 -6.12 -3.82
N VAL A 161 -12.25 -7.12 -2.99
CA VAL A 161 -13.07 -8.34 -2.93
C VAL A 161 -13.49 -8.63 -1.51
N THR A 162 -14.57 -9.40 -1.38
CA THR A 162 -15.09 -9.87 -0.09
C THR A 162 -15.57 -11.31 -0.17
N TYR A 163 -15.36 -12.05 0.91
CA TYR A 163 -15.99 -13.34 1.20
C TYR A 163 -17.14 -13.23 2.22
N SER A 164 -17.29 -12.08 2.85
CA SER A 164 -18.28 -11.88 3.92
C SER A 164 -19.62 -11.41 3.40
N PHE A 165 -19.65 -10.74 2.23
CA PHE A 165 -20.84 -10.09 1.69
C PHE A 165 -21.07 -10.52 0.24
N GLY A 166 -22.34 -10.61 -0.18
CA GLY A 166 -22.69 -11.01 -1.54
C GLY A 166 -23.20 -12.44 -1.64
N ALA A 167 -23.17 -13.04 -2.82
CA ALA A 167 -23.71 -14.37 -3.09
C ALA A 167 -22.60 -15.26 -3.71
N GLY A 168 -21.99 -16.09 -2.91
CA GLY A 168 -21.00 -17.04 -3.39
C GLY A 168 -19.69 -16.98 -2.65
N TRP A 169 -18.55 -17.16 -3.37
CA TRP A 169 -17.24 -17.25 -2.75
C TRP A 169 -16.49 -15.92 -2.75
N TYR A 170 -16.40 -15.23 -3.89
CA TYR A 170 -15.75 -13.95 -4.05
C TYR A 170 -16.68 -13.00 -4.77
N ASP A 171 -16.96 -11.87 -4.15
CA ASP A 171 -17.68 -10.78 -4.79
C ASP A 171 -16.84 -9.52 -4.85
N ILE A 172 -17.11 -8.65 -5.83
CA ILE A 172 -16.51 -7.33 -5.89
C ILE A 172 -17.01 -6.52 -4.69
N PHE A 173 -16.10 -5.84 -4.02
CA PHE A 173 -16.42 -4.97 -2.90
C PHE A 173 -15.99 -3.53 -3.19
N LEU A 174 -16.97 -2.64 -3.28
CA LEU A 174 -16.74 -1.21 -3.42
C LEU A 174 -17.13 -0.49 -2.14
N ILE A 175 -16.24 0.34 -1.63
CA ILE A 175 -16.46 1.13 -0.41
C ILE A 175 -16.21 2.59 -0.72
N LYS A 176 -17.19 3.47 -0.49
CA LYS A 176 -17.01 4.92 -0.47
C LYS A 176 -16.97 5.40 0.96
N THR A 177 -15.93 6.16 1.31
CA THR A 177 -15.78 6.77 2.62
C THR A 177 -15.79 8.29 2.56
N ASP A 178 -16.01 8.93 3.71
CA ASP A 178 -15.66 10.34 3.90
C ASP A 178 -14.14 10.52 4.08
N ALA A 179 -13.69 11.76 4.29
CA ALA A 179 -12.27 12.09 4.50
C ALA A 179 -11.67 11.47 5.79
N ASN A 180 -12.51 11.12 6.76
CA ASN A 180 -12.11 10.48 8.02
C ASN A 180 -12.18 8.94 7.94
N GLY A 181 -12.44 8.38 6.77
CA GLY A 181 -12.57 6.95 6.58
C GLY A 181 -13.90 6.37 7.10
N ASN A 182 -14.93 7.16 7.39
CA ASN A 182 -16.23 6.60 7.74
C ASN A 182 -16.97 6.18 6.47
N ILE A 183 -17.55 4.97 6.48
CA ILE A 183 -18.29 4.45 5.33
C ILE A 183 -19.51 5.35 5.06
N GLN A 184 -19.63 5.82 3.84
CA GLN A 184 -20.82 6.48 3.31
C GLN A 184 -21.74 5.45 2.65
N TRP A 185 -21.19 4.53 1.89
CA TRP A 185 -21.86 3.36 1.35
C TRP A 185 -20.85 2.24 1.00
N ALA A 186 -21.34 1.01 0.95
CA ALA A 186 -20.62 -0.17 0.45
C ALA A 186 -21.55 -0.98 -0.47
N LYS A 187 -20.98 -1.59 -1.50
CA LYS A 187 -21.69 -2.38 -2.51
C LYS A 187 -20.92 -3.65 -2.84
#